data_ccb7fefc2555fadea51ef80ef785b147
#
_entry.id   ccb7fefc2555fadea51ef80ef785b147
#
_cell.length_a   1.000
_cell.length_b   1.000
_cell.length_c   1.000
_cell.angle_alpha   90.00
_cell.angle_beta   90.00
_cell.angle_gamma   90.00
#
_symmetry.space_group_name_H-M   'P 1'
#
loop_
_entity.id
_entity.type
_entity.pdbx_description
1 polymer ?
#
loop_
_entity_poly.entity_id
_entity_poly.type
_entity_poly.pdbx_seq_one_letter_code
_entity_poly.pdbx_strand_id
1 'polypeptide(L)'
;FGKVDRSILFTMADHLDFAVRRIQNGEQISNPLTDDIRIMFYKEYKVAGCIRDLLKEKLGIRIDEHEIGYIALHVHAAIVDENVSQAMEIARTVRECICMVEEETGKSIDVMSLSYNRLMNHVRYMVARAIHGEKLKMSLNDYMSVKFPGPYMTAEKICRKMEKSLKLPIPDIEIGYLAMHLERMMDREEE
;
A
#
# COMPACT_ATOMS: atom_id res chain seq x y z
N PHE A 1 2.35 -7.23 -17.85
CA PHE A 1 2.01 -8.14 -16.76
C PHE A 1 2.62 -9.51 -17.07
N GLY A 2 3.25 -10.16 -16.05
CA GLY A 2 3.79 -11.52 -16.16
C GLY A 2 2.68 -12.59 -16.30
N LYS A 3 2.98 -13.83 -15.90
CA LYS A 3 1.95 -14.88 -15.83
C LYS A 3 0.93 -14.49 -14.76
N VAL A 4 -0.33 -14.41 -15.13
CA VAL A 4 -1.46 -14.20 -14.21
C VAL A 4 -1.99 -15.57 -13.82
N ASP A 5 -2.18 -15.80 -12.51
CA ASP A 5 -2.81 -17.02 -12.03
C ASP A 5 -4.27 -17.06 -12.50
N ARG A 6 -4.66 -18.18 -13.13
CA ARG A 6 -6.04 -18.37 -13.64
C ARG A 6 -7.08 -18.51 -12.53
N SER A 7 -6.67 -18.77 -11.30
CA SER A 7 -7.58 -18.82 -10.14
C SER A 7 -8.30 -17.50 -9.93
N ILE A 8 -7.69 -16.37 -10.36
CA ILE A 8 -8.33 -15.05 -10.32
C ILE A 8 -9.70 -15.04 -11.00
N LEU A 9 -9.90 -15.84 -12.07
CA LEU A 9 -11.18 -15.85 -12.78
C LEU A 9 -12.33 -16.23 -11.86
N PHE A 10 -12.12 -17.18 -10.95
CA PHE A 10 -13.15 -17.61 -10.00
C PHE A 10 -13.35 -16.59 -8.90
N THR A 11 -12.28 -16.15 -8.25
CA THR A 11 -12.37 -15.17 -7.15
C THR A 11 -12.89 -13.81 -7.62
N MET A 12 -12.51 -13.40 -8.84
CA MET A 12 -13.02 -12.18 -9.47
C MET A 12 -14.49 -12.32 -9.87
N ALA A 13 -14.90 -13.47 -10.43
CA ALA A 13 -16.30 -13.72 -10.81
C ALA A 13 -17.21 -13.69 -9.57
N ASP A 14 -16.80 -14.35 -8.49
CA ASP A 14 -17.53 -14.31 -7.22
C ASP A 14 -17.64 -12.89 -6.67
N HIS A 15 -16.54 -12.16 -6.65
CA HIS A 15 -16.53 -10.75 -6.21
C HIS A 15 -17.47 -9.89 -7.06
N LEU A 16 -17.40 -10.01 -8.38
CA LEU A 16 -18.24 -9.23 -9.29
C LEU A 16 -19.73 -9.61 -9.18
N ASP A 17 -20.07 -10.89 -9.01
CA ASP A 17 -21.46 -11.32 -8.77
C ASP A 17 -22.02 -10.69 -7.48
N PHE A 18 -21.23 -10.73 -6.39
CA PHE A 18 -21.58 -10.06 -5.14
C PHE A 18 -21.76 -8.55 -5.31
N ALA A 19 -20.83 -7.90 -5.99
CA ALA A 19 -20.88 -6.45 -6.24
C ALA A 19 -22.13 -6.07 -7.04
N VAL A 20 -22.42 -6.81 -8.12
CA VAL A 20 -23.58 -6.58 -8.96
C VAL A 20 -24.88 -6.72 -8.17
N ARG A 21 -25.06 -7.81 -7.41
CA ARG A 21 -26.25 -8.02 -6.57
C ARG A 21 -26.46 -6.92 -5.54
N ARG A 22 -25.37 -6.51 -4.86
CA ARG A 22 -25.38 -5.43 -3.86
C ARG A 22 -25.82 -4.11 -4.50
N ILE A 23 -25.25 -3.76 -5.64
CA ILE A 23 -25.57 -2.52 -6.37
C ILE A 23 -27.03 -2.54 -6.85
N GLN A 24 -27.51 -3.68 -7.36
CA GLN A 24 -28.91 -3.83 -7.76
C GLN A 24 -29.89 -3.66 -6.60
N ASN A 25 -29.48 -4.00 -5.37
CA ASN A 25 -30.25 -3.77 -4.13
C ASN A 25 -30.11 -2.33 -3.59
N GLY A 26 -29.39 -1.44 -4.27
CA GLY A 26 -29.14 -0.06 -3.83
C GLY A 26 -28.11 0.06 -2.71
N GLU A 27 -27.35 -0.99 -2.43
CA GLU A 27 -26.31 -1.01 -1.41
C GLU A 27 -24.96 -0.62 -2.02
N GLN A 28 -24.21 0.22 -1.31
CA GLN A 28 -22.82 0.58 -1.68
C GLN A 28 -21.84 0.08 -0.64
N ILE A 29 -20.63 -0.26 -1.09
CA ILE A 29 -19.52 -0.62 -0.21
C ILE A 29 -18.67 0.62 0.08
N SER A 30 -18.08 0.68 1.26
CA SER A 30 -17.08 1.70 1.59
C SER A 30 -15.70 1.06 1.68
N ASN A 31 -14.72 1.68 1.05
CA ASN A 31 -13.32 1.30 1.17
C ASN A 31 -12.50 2.53 1.57
N PRO A 32 -12.14 2.67 2.85
CA PRO A 32 -11.41 3.83 3.34
C PRO A 32 -9.99 3.94 2.78
N LEU A 33 -9.47 2.87 2.16
CA LEU A 33 -8.13 2.82 1.57
C LEU A 33 -8.14 3.03 0.05
N THR A 34 -9.26 3.47 -0.55
CA THR A 34 -9.40 3.61 -2.00
C THR A 34 -8.30 4.48 -2.62
N ASP A 35 -7.99 5.63 -1.99
CA ASP A 35 -6.95 6.54 -2.50
C ASP A 35 -5.56 5.95 -2.34
N ASP A 36 -5.28 5.29 -1.23
CA ASP A 36 -4.00 4.61 -1.01
C ASP A 36 -3.81 3.47 -2.00
N ILE A 37 -4.84 2.65 -2.23
CA ILE A 37 -4.84 1.56 -3.21
C ILE A 37 -4.62 2.10 -4.62
N ARG A 38 -5.27 3.19 -4.99
CA ARG A 38 -5.11 3.85 -6.31
C ARG A 38 -3.66 4.26 -6.57
N ILE A 39 -2.96 4.74 -5.55
CA ILE A 39 -1.57 5.18 -5.66
C ILE A 39 -0.62 3.97 -5.62
N MET A 40 -0.79 3.07 -4.64
CA MET A 40 0.07 1.91 -4.44
C MET A 40 0.01 0.91 -5.57
N PHE A 41 -1.20 0.65 -6.07
CA PHE A 41 -1.51 -0.35 -7.09
C PHE A 41 -2.04 0.30 -8.37
N TYR A 42 -1.39 1.39 -8.79
CA TYR A 42 -1.86 2.23 -9.90
C TYR A 42 -2.15 1.46 -11.21
N LYS A 43 -1.30 0.48 -11.56
CA LYS A 43 -1.49 -0.33 -12.78
C LYS A 43 -2.72 -1.22 -12.67
N GLU A 44 -2.87 -1.87 -11.53
CA GLU A 44 -3.99 -2.74 -11.19
C GLU A 44 -5.28 -1.94 -11.12
N TYR A 45 -5.23 -0.75 -10.53
CA TYR A 45 -6.36 0.17 -10.46
C TYR A 45 -6.83 0.63 -11.84
N LYS A 46 -5.91 0.88 -12.78
CA LYS A 46 -6.25 1.14 -14.18
C LYS A 46 -6.94 -0.04 -14.85
N VAL A 47 -6.47 -1.27 -14.62
CA VAL A 47 -7.12 -2.48 -15.14
C VAL A 47 -8.52 -2.63 -14.56
N ALA A 48 -8.68 -2.39 -13.26
CA ALA A 48 -10.00 -2.38 -12.60
C ALA A 48 -10.95 -1.34 -13.22
N GLY A 49 -10.44 -0.17 -13.61
CA GLY A 49 -11.20 0.83 -14.36
C GLY A 49 -11.73 0.31 -15.70
N CYS A 50 -10.95 -0.50 -16.43
CA CYS A 50 -11.43 -1.14 -17.66
C CYS A 50 -12.58 -2.12 -17.37
N ILE A 51 -12.53 -2.86 -16.25
CA ILE A 51 -13.63 -3.75 -15.84
C ILE A 51 -14.89 -2.94 -15.54
N ARG A 52 -14.77 -1.81 -14.85
CA ARG A 52 -15.88 -0.85 -14.64
C ARG A 52 -16.54 -0.46 -15.96
N ASP A 53 -15.73 -0.08 -16.94
CA ASP A 53 -16.22 0.40 -18.22
C ASP A 53 -16.95 -0.72 -19.01
N LEU A 54 -16.44 -1.95 -18.94
CA LEU A 54 -17.08 -3.13 -19.50
C LEU A 54 -18.42 -3.48 -18.82
N LEU A 55 -18.49 -3.43 -17.49
CA LEU A 55 -19.72 -3.64 -16.73
C LEU A 55 -20.80 -2.61 -17.10
N LYS A 56 -20.40 -1.35 -17.24
CA LYS A 56 -21.30 -0.29 -17.68
C LYS A 56 -21.80 -0.51 -19.11
N GLU A 57 -20.89 -0.88 -20.03
CA GLU A 57 -21.25 -1.09 -21.45
C GLU A 57 -22.13 -2.33 -21.66
N LYS A 58 -21.78 -3.46 -21.04
CA LYS A 58 -22.42 -4.77 -21.30
C LYS A 58 -23.64 -5.01 -20.44
N LEU A 59 -23.64 -4.53 -19.20
CA LEU A 59 -24.68 -4.83 -18.21
C LEU A 59 -25.43 -3.60 -17.70
N GLY A 60 -25.03 -2.39 -18.09
CA GLY A 60 -25.60 -1.13 -17.59
C GLY A 60 -25.28 -0.85 -16.11
N ILE A 61 -24.37 -1.61 -15.51
CA ILE A 61 -24.03 -1.52 -14.09
C ILE A 61 -22.92 -0.52 -13.89
N ARG A 62 -23.10 0.40 -12.94
CA ARG A 62 -22.10 1.41 -12.56
C ARG A 62 -21.53 1.03 -11.20
N ILE A 63 -20.23 0.76 -11.15
CA ILE A 63 -19.46 0.58 -9.91
C ILE A 63 -18.72 1.89 -9.58
N ASP A 64 -18.55 2.14 -8.29
CA ASP A 64 -17.89 3.34 -7.77
C ASP A 64 -16.37 3.10 -7.56
N GLU A 65 -15.68 4.15 -7.10
CA GLU A 65 -14.24 4.11 -6.85
C GLU A 65 -13.85 3.13 -5.71
N HIS A 66 -14.74 2.91 -4.75
CA HIS A 66 -14.51 1.96 -3.66
C HIS A 66 -14.47 0.51 -4.17
N GLU A 67 -15.40 0.18 -5.06
CA GLU A 67 -15.45 -1.12 -5.71
C GLU A 67 -14.24 -1.33 -6.64
N ILE A 68 -13.84 -0.29 -7.38
CA ILE A 68 -12.63 -0.32 -8.22
C ILE A 68 -11.39 -0.63 -7.36
N GLY A 69 -11.30 -0.08 -6.15
CA GLY A 69 -10.23 -0.38 -5.20
C GLY A 69 -10.16 -1.87 -4.84
N TYR A 70 -11.30 -2.51 -4.54
CA TYR A 70 -11.33 -3.95 -4.26
C TYR A 70 -10.97 -4.80 -5.48
N ILE A 71 -11.47 -4.45 -6.66
CA ILE A 71 -11.11 -5.13 -7.91
C ILE A 71 -9.60 -5.01 -8.17
N ALA A 72 -9.00 -3.85 -7.92
CA ALA A 72 -7.57 -3.65 -8.07
C ALA A 72 -6.74 -4.57 -7.16
N LEU A 73 -7.20 -4.81 -5.93
CA LEU A 73 -6.56 -5.76 -5.01
C LEU A 73 -6.66 -7.20 -5.51
N HIS A 74 -7.78 -7.61 -6.11
CA HIS A 74 -7.91 -8.92 -6.75
C HIS A 74 -6.94 -9.07 -7.93
N VAL A 75 -6.80 -8.02 -8.76
CA VAL A 75 -5.83 -8.02 -9.87
C VAL A 75 -4.41 -8.11 -9.35
N HIS A 76 -4.07 -7.37 -8.29
CA HIS A 76 -2.74 -7.41 -7.67
C HIS A 76 -2.41 -8.81 -7.14
N ALA A 77 -3.31 -9.37 -6.33
CA ALA A 77 -3.15 -10.70 -5.74
C ALA A 77 -2.85 -11.79 -6.79
N ALA A 78 -3.49 -11.71 -7.96
CA ALA A 78 -3.26 -12.65 -9.04
C ALA A 78 -1.93 -12.48 -9.79
N ILE A 79 -1.29 -11.30 -9.69
CA ILE A 79 -0.02 -11.02 -10.35
C ILE A 79 1.15 -11.46 -9.47
N VAL A 80 1.04 -11.29 -8.14
CA VAL A 80 2.14 -11.52 -7.19
C VAL A 80 2.00 -12.83 -6.41
N ASP A 81 1.02 -13.67 -6.73
CA ASP A 81 0.72 -14.93 -6.02
C ASP A 81 0.45 -14.73 -4.51
N GLU A 82 -0.28 -13.67 -4.22
CA GLU A 82 -0.76 -13.33 -2.87
C GLU A 82 -2.28 -13.49 -2.81
N ASN A 83 -2.85 -13.45 -1.60
CA ASN A 83 -4.30 -13.33 -1.46
C ASN A 83 -4.73 -11.87 -1.25
N VAL A 84 -6.00 -11.58 -1.56
CA VAL A 84 -6.57 -10.23 -1.47
C VAL A 84 -6.49 -9.67 -0.04
N SER A 85 -6.61 -10.53 0.97
CA SER A 85 -6.51 -10.14 2.38
C SER A 85 -5.11 -9.63 2.72
N GLN A 86 -4.06 -10.27 2.20
CA GLN A 86 -2.67 -9.82 2.36
C GLN A 86 -2.44 -8.48 1.68
N ALA A 87 -2.91 -8.31 0.44
CA ALA A 87 -2.80 -7.04 -0.28
C ALA A 87 -3.51 -5.89 0.48
N MET A 88 -4.68 -6.16 1.06
CA MET A 88 -5.41 -5.21 1.90
C MET A 88 -4.65 -4.89 3.19
N GLU A 89 -4.05 -5.88 3.83
CA GLU A 89 -3.26 -5.68 5.05
C GLU A 89 -2.01 -4.84 4.78
N ILE A 90 -1.32 -5.08 3.67
CA ILE A 90 -0.21 -4.24 3.21
C ILE A 90 -0.68 -2.79 3.03
N ALA A 91 -1.79 -2.57 2.32
CA ALA A 91 -2.33 -1.23 2.09
C ALA A 91 -2.65 -0.51 3.41
N ARG A 92 -3.31 -1.19 4.35
CA ARG A 92 -3.62 -0.65 5.68
C ARG A 92 -2.36 -0.30 6.46
N THR A 93 -1.38 -1.19 6.46
CA THR A 93 -0.13 -0.97 7.20
C THR A 93 0.69 0.17 6.63
N VAL A 94 0.72 0.31 5.30
CA VAL A 94 1.35 1.47 4.66
C VAL A 94 0.66 2.76 5.10
N ARG A 95 -0.67 2.80 5.09
CA ARG A 95 -1.43 3.96 5.57
C ARG A 95 -1.13 4.28 7.04
N GLU A 96 -1.12 3.28 7.92
CA GLU A 96 -0.77 3.45 9.33
C GLU A 96 0.64 4.01 9.49
N CYS A 97 1.62 3.52 8.72
CA CYS A 97 2.99 4.05 8.73
C CYS A 97 3.05 5.52 8.31
N ILE A 98 2.34 5.91 7.26
CA ILE A 98 2.26 7.31 6.81
C ILE A 98 1.67 8.20 7.90
N CYS A 99 0.57 7.79 8.54
CA CYS A 99 0.01 8.51 9.67
C CYS A 99 1.01 8.64 10.84
N MET A 100 1.76 7.57 11.15
CA MET A 100 2.81 7.64 12.17
C MET A 100 3.92 8.63 11.82
N VAL A 101 4.30 8.72 10.54
CA VAL A 101 5.27 9.71 10.06
C VAL A 101 4.72 11.12 10.26
N GLU A 102 3.47 11.39 9.86
CA GLU A 102 2.84 12.70 10.05
C GLU A 102 2.77 13.10 11.54
N GLU A 103 2.37 12.15 12.41
CA GLU A 103 2.32 12.36 13.86
C GLU A 103 3.70 12.69 14.47
N GLU A 104 4.74 11.91 14.10
CA GLU A 104 6.08 12.06 14.68
C GLU A 104 6.82 13.29 14.14
N THR A 105 6.54 13.70 12.91
CA THR A 105 7.17 14.87 12.28
C THR A 105 6.39 16.17 12.49
N GLY A 106 5.09 16.06 12.84
CA GLY A 106 4.18 17.21 12.94
C GLY A 106 3.86 17.83 11.58
N LYS A 107 4.18 17.15 10.48
CA LYS A 107 3.99 17.64 9.11
C LYS A 107 2.97 16.78 8.38
N SER A 108 2.06 17.43 7.65
CA SER A 108 1.19 16.75 6.70
C SER A 108 1.95 16.43 5.43
N ILE A 109 1.79 15.22 4.91
CA ILE A 109 2.49 14.75 3.72
C ILE A 109 1.61 14.95 2.50
N ASP A 110 2.10 15.72 1.52
CA ASP A 110 1.44 15.82 0.23
C ASP A 110 1.50 14.47 -0.51
N VAL A 111 0.36 13.80 -0.62
CA VAL A 111 0.20 12.50 -1.28
C VAL A 111 0.57 12.51 -2.76
N MET A 112 0.60 13.70 -3.41
CA MET A 112 1.01 13.86 -4.80
C MET A 112 2.51 14.06 -4.95
N SER A 113 3.23 14.25 -3.85
CA SER A 113 4.68 14.50 -3.86
C SER A 113 5.49 13.26 -4.26
N LEU A 114 6.64 13.49 -4.89
CA LEU A 114 7.59 12.43 -5.19
C LEU A 114 8.15 11.78 -3.92
N SER A 115 8.29 12.56 -2.84
CA SER A 115 8.78 12.08 -1.55
C SER A 115 7.79 11.11 -0.91
N TYR A 116 6.48 11.43 -0.95
CA TYR A 116 5.43 10.50 -0.53
C TYR A 116 5.49 9.18 -1.32
N ASN A 117 5.53 9.25 -2.65
CA ASN A 117 5.58 8.05 -3.49
C ASN A 117 6.79 7.16 -3.19
N ARG A 118 7.95 7.75 -2.91
CA ARG A 118 9.16 7.01 -2.52
C ARG A 118 9.03 6.35 -1.15
N LEU A 119 8.54 7.10 -0.16
CA LEU A 119 8.30 6.59 1.18
C LEU A 119 7.29 5.44 1.16
N MET A 120 6.14 5.65 0.53
CA MET A 120 5.08 4.66 0.39
C MET A 120 5.58 3.36 -0.26
N ASN A 121 6.32 3.47 -1.37
CA ASN A 121 6.89 2.30 -2.03
C ASN A 121 7.91 1.58 -1.14
N HIS A 122 8.77 2.34 -0.42
CA HIS A 122 9.71 1.73 0.53
C HIS A 122 8.97 0.96 1.63
N VAL A 123 7.97 1.57 2.27
CA VAL A 123 7.19 0.94 3.34
C VAL A 123 6.47 -0.31 2.82
N ARG A 124 5.87 -0.25 1.63
CA ARG A 124 5.24 -1.41 1.00
C ARG A 124 6.21 -2.58 0.85
N TYR A 125 7.41 -2.34 0.31
CA TYR A 125 8.41 -3.39 0.17
C TYR A 125 8.97 -3.87 1.52
N MET A 126 9.12 -2.98 2.51
CA MET A 126 9.53 -3.34 3.87
C MET A 126 8.52 -4.30 4.51
N VAL A 127 7.22 -4.00 4.40
CA VAL A 127 6.15 -4.86 4.91
C VAL A 127 6.13 -6.20 4.16
N ALA A 128 6.22 -6.20 2.84
CA ALA A 128 6.29 -7.42 2.04
C ALA A 128 7.48 -8.30 2.46
N ARG A 129 8.69 -7.71 2.62
CA ARG A 129 9.86 -8.46 3.12
C ARG A 129 9.65 -9.03 4.52
N ALA A 130 9.02 -8.28 5.41
CA ALA A 130 8.71 -8.77 6.76
C ALA A 130 7.77 -9.99 6.72
N ILE A 131 6.76 -9.96 5.86
CA ILE A 131 5.80 -11.06 5.66
C ILE A 131 6.50 -12.29 5.05
N HIS A 132 7.34 -12.10 4.02
CA HIS A 132 7.99 -13.20 3.30
C HIS A 132 9.32 -13.67 3.94
N GLY A 133 9.79 -13.00 5.01
CA GLY A 133 11.06 -13.31 5.66
C GLY A 133 12.31 -13.01 4.82
N GLU A 134 12.17 -12.11 3.83
CA GLU A 134 13.30 -11.69 3.00
C GLU A 134 14.24 -10.76 3.78
N LYS A 135 15.54 -10.82 3.47
CA LYS A 135 16.58 -10.04 4.15
C LYS A 135 17.32 -9.11 3.21
N LEU A 136 17.50 -7.87 3.64
CA LEU A 136 18.41 -6.94 3.00
C LEU A 136 19.86 -7.35 3.30
N LYS A 137 20.78 -7.07 2.35
CA LYS A 137 22.19 -7.46 2.46
C LYS A 137 23.09 -6.33 3.01
N MET A 138 22.68 -5.08 2.86
CA MET A 138 23.48 -3.91 3.24
C MET A 138 22.74 -3.08 4.26
N SER A 139 23.39 -2.70 5.38
CA SER A 139 22.82 -1.82 6.40
C SER A 139 23.24 -0.38 6.14
N LEU A 140 22.30 0.54 6.34
CA LEU A 140 22.55 2.00 6.37
C LEU A 140 22.52 2.55 7.80
N ASN A 141 22.34 1.69 8.81
CA ASN A 141 22.09 2.12 10.20
C ASN A 141 23.24 2.97 10.76
N ASP A 142 24.48 2.51 10.60
CA ASP A 142 25.65 3.24 11.12
C ASP A 142 25.78 4.63 10.51
N TYR A 143 25.57 4.72 9.19
CA TYR A 143 25.62 6.00 8.49
C TYR A 143 24.49 6.92 8.94
N MET A 144 23.25 6.43 8.94
CA MET A 144 22.07 7.24 9.24
C MET A 144 22.03 7.66 10.72
N SER A 145 22.42 6.79 11.65
CA SER A 145 22.43 7.12 13.07
C SER A 145 23.43 8.23 13.44
N VAL A 146 24.55 8.30 12.69
CA VAL A 146 25.60 9.32 12.93
C VAL A 146 25.31 10.62 12.19
N LYS A 147 24.90 10.55 10.92
CA LYS A 147 24.72 11.74 10.06
C LYS A 147 23.36 12.39 10.23
N PHE A 148 22.31 11.58 10.48
CA PHE A 148 20.93 12.02 10.56
C PHE A 148 20.23 11.41 11.78
N PRO A 149 20.69 11.73 13.02
CA PRO A 149 20.19 11.08 14.23
C PRO A 149 18.69 11.31 14.48
N GLY A 150 18.16 12.48 14.13
CA GLY A 150 16.73 12.79 14.28
C GLY A 150 15.85 11.86 13.44
N PRO A 151 16.00 11.84 12.11
CA PRO A 151 15.29 10.92 11.23
C PRO A 151 15.50 9.44 11.60
N TYR A 152 16.71 9.07 12.08
CA TYR A 152 16.98 7.71 12.51
C TYR A 152 16.17 7.29 13.74
N MET A 153 16.11 8.13 14.77
CA MET A 153 15.29 7.89 15.97
C MET A 153 13.79 7.81 15.64
N THR A 154 13.32 8.69 14.76
CA THR A 154 11.93 8.66 14.28
C THR A 154 11.64 7.35 13.52
N ALA A 155 12.52 6.94 12.62
CA ALA A 155 12.39 5.68 11.90
C ALA A 155 12.37 4.47 12.82
N GLU A 156 13.26 4.43 13.82
CA GLU A 156 13.29 3.36 14.83
C GLU A 156 11.96 3.27 15.57
N LYS A 157 11.44 4.41 16.06
CA LYS A 157 10.17 4.49 16.76
C LYS A 157 9.00 3.98 15.90
N ILE A 158 8.97 4.35 14.61
CA ILE A 158 7.96 3.90 13.66
C ILE A 158 8.09 2.39 13.44
N CYS A 159 9.29 1.86 13.17
CA CYS A 159 9.49 0.42 13.00
C CYS A 159 9.00 -0.37 14.22
N ARG A 160 9.30 0.07 15.45
CA ARG A 160 8.81 -0.61 16.67
C ARG A 160 7.29 -0.53 16.85
N LYS A 161 6.65 0.58 16.45
CA LYS A 161 5.18 0.66 16.42
C LYS A 161 4.59 -0.29 15.39
N MET A 162 5.17 -0.35 14.18
CA MET A 162 4.74 -1.26 13.12
C MET A 162 4.88 -2.74 13.49
N GLU A 163 5.98 -3.13 14.16
CA GLU A 163 6.14 -4.51 14.67
C GLU A 163 4.97 -4.93 15.57
N LYS A 164 4.51 -4.02 16.42
CA LYS A 164 3.36 -4.28 17.31
C LYS A 164 2.04 -4.37 16.54
N SER A 165 1.83 -3.52 15.54
CA SER A 165 0.62 -3.53 14.71
C SER A 165 0.55 -4.78 13.84
N LEU A 166 1.63 -5.12 13.16
CA LEU A 166 1.72 -6.28 12.27
C LEU A 166 1.85 -7.61 13.01
N LYS A 167 2.28 -7.58 14.27
CA LYS A 167 2.71 -8.79 15.02
C LYS A 167 3.79 -9.60 14.29
N LEU A 168 4.62 -8.91 13.50
CA LEU A 168 5.73 -9.44 12.73
C LEU A 168 7.00 -8.66 13.06
N PRO A 169 8.16 -9.32 13.17
CA PRO A 169 9.43 -8.65 13.40
C PRO A 169 9.82 -7.83 12.15
N ILE A 170 10.16 -6.55 12.33
CA ILE A 170 10.80 -5.74 11.31
C ILE A 170 12.30 -5.76 11.58
N PRO A 171 13.14 -6.28 10.66
CA PRO A 171 14.57 -6.31 10.86
C PRO A 171 15.17 -4.92 11.09
N ASP A 172 16.09 -4.78 12.04
CA ASP A 172 16.73 -3.49 12.38
C ASP A 172 17.39 -2.81 11.17
N ILE A 173 17.81 -3.59 10.18
CA ILE A 173 18.39 -3.07 8.94
C ILE A 173 17.44 -2.13 8.18
N GLU A 174 16.12 -2.27 8.36
CA GLU A 174 15.09 -1.43 7.71
C GLU A 174 15.05 -0.01 8.30
N ILE A 175 15.51 0.17 9.54
CA ILE A 175 15.49 1.48 10.23
C ILE A 175 16.30 2.51 9.44
N GLY A 176 17.52 2.16 9.01
CA GLY A 176 18.37 3.08 8.24
C GLY A 176 17.78 3.45 6.88
N TYR A 177 17.11 2.51 6.21
CA TYR A 177 16.43 2.80 4.95
C TYR A 177 15.21 3.69 5.13
N LEU A 178 14.40 3.44 6.16
CA LEU A 178 13.27 4.30 6.48
C LEU A 178 13.77 5.70 6.86
N ALA A 179 14.82 5.81 7.69
CA ALA A 179 15.43 7.07 8.07
C ALA A 179 15.89 7.90 6.86
N MET A 180 16.47 7.25 5.84
CA MET A 180 16.87 7.91 4.60
C MET A 180 15.67 8.52 3.84
N HIS A 181 14.52 7.84 3.86
CA HIS A 181 13.31 8.36 3.23
C HIS A 181 12.70 9.51 4.03
N LEU A 182 12.74 9.44 5.37
CA LEU A 182 12.29 10.52 6.24
C LEU A 182 13.14 11.78 6.08
N GLU A 183 14.46 11.64 6.04
CA GLU A 183 15.38 12.75 5.81
C GLU A 183 15.05 13.48 4.50
N ARG A 184 14.93 12.75 3.40
CA ARG A 184 14.59 13.33 2.09
C ARG A 184 13.23 14.04 2.07
N MET A 185 12.34 13.66 2.93
CA MET A 185 11.03 14.29 3.06
C MET A 185 11.12 15.60 3.84
N MET A 186 12.01 15.62 4.84
CA MET A 186 12.21 16.80 5.71
C MET A 186 13.05 17.89 5.03
N ASP A 187 14.01 17.49 4.19
CA ASP A 187 15.03 18.37 3.55
C ASP A 187 14.46 19.24 2.40
N ARG A 188 13.30 18.91 1.83
CA ARG A 188 12.73 19.58 0.65
C ARG A 188 11.78 20.74 0.93
N GLU A 189 11.57 21.09 2.19
CA GLU A 189 10.66 22.17 2.58
C GLU A 189 11.42 23.50 2.86
N GLU A 190 12.73 23.57 2.62
CA GLU A 190 13.53 24.78 2.78
C GLU A 190 13.79 25.51 1.43
N GLU A 191 13.24 25.06 0.31
CA GLU A 191 13.21 25.76 -0.98
C GLU A 191 11.80 26.26 -1.33
#